data_c62ff032709327d972873d06e5d06ee4
#
_entry.id   c62ff032709327d972873d06e5d06ee4
#
_cell.length_a   1.000
_cell.length_b   1.000
_cell.length_c   1.000
_cell.angle_alpha   90.00
_cell.angle_beta   90.00
_cell.angle_gamma   90.00
#
_symmetry.space_group_name_H-M   'P 1'
#
loop_
_entity.id
_entity.type
_entity.pdbx_description
1 polymer ?
#
loop_
_entity_poly.entity_id
_entity_poly.type
_entity_poly.pdbx_seq_one_letter_code
_entity_poly.pdbx_strand_id
1 'polypeptide(L)'
;GTTMDIERYVKEIEESEKFKVDVVIVDYINIMANYRDPHDTANTYMKIKTIAEDLRGLAVKMNFVCITASQVGRDALDSSDINLQDVSESMGLLHTVDNCLGIIMTSDMRIGDIDETGKAQPYYYIKLLKIREGENRDTKFRVNANFSKMKFTEKTDTIDMLSHFR
;
A
#
# COMPACT_ATOMS: atom_id res chain seq x y z
N GLY A 1 1.51 10.06 15.41
CA GLY A 1 1.90 8.94 16.26
C GLY A 1 3.22 8.35 15.84
N THR A 2 3.81 7.57 16.70
CA THR A 2 5.07 6.85 16.52
C THR A 2 4.84 5.34 16.52
N THR A 3 5.85 4.55 16.18
CA THR A 3 5.81 3.08 16.32
C THR A 3 5.65 2.63 17.78
N MET A 4 6.15 3.43 18.74
CA MET A 4 5.95 3.15 20.17
C MET A 4 4.49 3.34 20.60
N ASP A 5 3.76 4.29 20.01
CA ASP A 5 2.34 4.46 20.26
C ASP A 5 1.56 3.24 19.75
N ILE A 6 1.92 2.72 18.57
CA ILE A 6 1.29 1.50 18.02
C ILE A 6 1.53 0.31 18.96
N GLU A 7 2.78 0.11 19.42
CA GLU A 7 3.08 -0.97 20.37
C GLU A 7 2.23 -0.88 21.64
N ARG A 8 2.09 0.32 22.19
CA ARG A 8 1.27 0.56 23.39
C ARG A 8 -0.20 0.24 23.13
N TYR A 9 -0.78 0.76 22.03
CA TYR A 9 -2.18 0.51 21.70
C TYR A 9 -2.48 -0.97 21.44
N VAL A 10 -1.59 -1.69 20.74
CA VAL A 10 -1.79 -3.12 20.52
C VAL A 10 -1.81 -3.87 21.85
N LYS A 11 -0.88 -3.59 22.77
CA LYS A 11 -0.87 -4.21 24.10
C LYS A 11 -2.12 -3.90 24.90
N GLU A 12 -2.55 -2.62 24.92
CA GLU A 12 -3.76 -2.20 25.63
C GLU A 12 -5.01 -2.94 25.11
N ILE A 13 -5.15 -3.09 23.77
CA ILE A 13 -6.26 -3.83 23.15
C ILE A 13 -6.18 -5.32 23.51
N GLU A 14 -5.02 -5.97 23.38
CA GLU A 14 -4.86 -7.37 23.68
C GLU A 14 -5.16 -7.68 25.15
N GLU A 15 -4.78 -6.77 26.06
CA GLU A 15 -5.03 -6.92 27.51
C GLU A 15 -6.51 -6.68 27.86
N SER A 16 -7.16 -5.65 27.28
CA SER A 16 -8.53 -5.29 27.60
C SER A 16 -9.56 -6.23 26.96
N GLU A 17 -9.38 -6.55 25.68
CA GLU A 17 -10.34 -7.33 24.91
C GLU A 17 -10.07 -8.84 24.92
N LYS A 18 -8.95 -9.26 25.50
CA LYS A 18 -8.54 -10.68 25.61
C LYS A 18 -8.43 -11.42 24.28
N PHE A 19 -8.08 -10.71 23.20
CA PHE A 19 -7.76 -11.32 21.90
C PHE A 19 -6.42 -10.82 21.39
N LYS A 20 -5.82 -11.58 20.47
CA LYS A 20 -4.57 -11.21 19.83
C LYS A 20 -4.83 -10.40 18.57
N VAL A 21 -4.06 -9.34 18.37
CA VAL A 21 -4.09 -8.53 17.13
C VAL A 21 -3.29 -9.25 16.04
N ASP A 22 -3.96 -9.62 14.94
CA ASP A 22 -3.33 -10.28 13.79
C ASP A 22 -2.89 -9.29 12.71
N VAL A 23 -3.56 -8.14 12.57
CA VAL A 23 -3.30 -7.15 11.53
C VAL A 23 -3.31 -5.74 12.12
N VAL A 24 -2.31 -4.95 11.78
CA VAL A 24 -2.22 -3.52 12.08
C VAL A 24 -2.18 -2.75 10.76
N ILE A 25 -3.11 -1.82 10.57
CA ILE A 25 -3.17 -0.96 9.39
C ILE A 25 -2.79 0.46 9.81
N VAL A 26 -1.78 1.01 9.14
CA VAL A 26 -1.27 2.37 9.38
C VAL A 26 -1.59 3.25 8.17
N ASP A 27 -2.48 4.20 8.32
CA ASP A 27 -2.85 5.18 7.30
C ASP A 27 -2.29 6.56 7.69
N TYR A 28 -1.16 6.96 7.12
CA TYR A 28 -0.13 6.26 6.32
C TYR A 28 1.26 6.62 6.83
N ILE A 29 2.32 5.93 6.37
CA ILE A 29 3.65 6.00 6.96
C ILE A 29 4.29 7.39 6.92
N ASN A 30 4.03 8.18 5.86
CA ASN A 30 4.68 9.48 5.65
C ASN A 30 4.32 10.52 6.73
N ILE A 31 3.15 10.39 7.41
CA ILE A 31 2.72 11.28 8.49
C ILE A 31 3.13 10.80 9.89
N MET A 32 3.76 9.63 9.98
CA MET A 32 4.27 9.15 11.26
C MET A 32 5.46 9.97 11.72
N ALA A 33 5.59 10.13 13.04
CA ALA A 33 6.75 10.71 13.67
C ALA A 33 7.81 9.64 13.94
N ASN A 34 9.09 9.99 13.70
CA ASN A 34 10.20 9.13 14.04
C ASN A 34 10.60 9.35 15.50
N TYR A 35 10.36 8.37 16.38
CA TYR A 35 10.72 8.51 17.80
C TYR A 35 12.23 8.55 18.04
N ARG A 36 13.04 8.07 17.09
CA ARG A 36 14.51 8.14 17.18
C ARG A 36 15.08 9.51 16.78
N ASP A 37 14.29 10.32 16.07
CA ASP A 37 14.63 11.68 15.66
C ASP A 37 13.46 12.63 15.98
N PRO A 38 13.27 12.98 17.27
CA PRO A 38 12.14 13.83 17.69
C PRO A 38 12.15 15.24 17.10
N HIS A 39 13.30 15.69 16.60
CA HIS A 39 13.47 17.02 15.99
C HIS A 39 13.32 16.99 14.46
N ASP A 40 13.02 15.80 13.89
CA ASP A 40 12.80 15.60 12.45
C ASP A 40 13.95 16.15 11.58
N THR A 41 15.19 15.92 12.03
CA THR A 41 16.41 16.43 11.40
C THR A 41 16.83 15.60 10.17
N ALA A 42 16.36 14.35 10.09
CA ALA A 42 16.62 13.47 8.96
C ALA A 42 15.85 13.94 7.72
N ASN A 43 16.42 13.70 6.54
CA ASN A 43 15.68 13.88 5.30
C ASN A 43 14.52 12.86 5.22
N THR A 44 13.52 13.15 4.38
CA THR A 44 12.29 12.35 4.23
C THR A 44 12.58 10.88 3.93
N TYR A 45 13.58 10.60 3.09
CA TYR A 45 14.00 9.23 2.78
C TYR A 45 14.46 8.47 4.03
N MET A 46 15.37 9.05 4.81
CA MET A 46 15.88 8.40 6.02
C MET A 46 14.81 8.25 7.09
N LYS A 47 13.94 9.25 7.22
CA LYS A 47 12.79 9.21 8.12
C LYS A 47 11.88 8.02 7.80
N ILE A 48 11.41 7.91 6.55
CA ILE A 48 10.51 6.84 6.11
C ILE A 48 11.18 5.47 6.25
N LYS A 49 12.46 5.36 5.87
CA LYS A 49 13.24 4.14 6.03
C LYS A 49 13.28 3.67 7.49
N THR A 50 13.64 4.56 8.41
CA THR A 50 13.73 4.23 9.83
C THR A 50 12.38 3.79 10.40
N ILE A 51 11.30 4.51 10.08
CA ILE A 51 9.95 4.16 10.51
C ILE A 51 9.52 2.80 9.96
N ALA A 52 9.84 2.50 8.68
CA ALA A 52 9.52 1.22 8.06
C ALA A 52 10.27 0.05 8.72
N GLU A 53 11.56 0.24 9.04
CA GLU A 53 12.37 -0.75 9.77
C GLU A 53 11.80 -1.00 11.18
N ASP A 54 11.37 0.07 11.87
CA ASP A 54 10.75 -0.03 13.19
C ASP A 54 9.39 -0.74 13.14
N LEU A 55 8.54 -0.42 12.16
CA LEU A 55 7.26 -1.10 11.94
C LEU A 55 7.46 -2.60 11.66
N ARG A 56 8.46 -2.93 10.81
CA ARG A 56 8.80 -4.33 10.54
C ARG A 56 9.28 -5.03 11.81
N GLY A 57 10.17 -4.41 12.58
CA GLY A 57 10.65 -4.94 13.84
C GLY A 57 9.51 -5.19 14.83
N LEU A 58 8.58 -4.26 14.92
CA LEU A 58 7.40 -4.37 15.78
C LEU A 58 6.45 -5.48 15.30
N ALA A 59 6.20 -5.59 14.01
CA ALA A 59 5.36 -6.64 13.43
C ALA A 59 5.92 -8.05 13.73
N VAL A 60 7.24 -8.23 13.59
CA VAL A 60 7.92 -9.48 13.96
C VAL A 60 7.84 -9.75 15.45
N LYS A 61 8.13 -8.74 16.29
CA LYS A 61 8.14 -8.85 17.77
C LYS A 61 6.77 -9.25 18.31
N MET A 62 5.69 -8.68 17.78
CA MET A 62 4.34 -8.88 18.27
C MET A 62 3.56 -9.92 17.43
N ASN A 63 4.16 -10.41 16.34
CA ASN A 63 3.61 -11.41 15.44
C ASN A 63 2.26 -11.00 14.85
N PHE A 64 2.22 -9.81 14.20
CA PHE A 64 1.10 -9.34 13.39
C PHE A 64 1.56 -8.97 11.97
N VAL A 65 0.61 -8.88 11.03
CA VAL A 65 0.83 -8.33 9.69
C VAL A 65 0.70 -6.81 9.75
N CYS A 66 1.71 -6.08 9.26
CA CYS A 66 1.64 -4.62 9.12
C CYS A 66 1.31 -4.23 7.69
N ILE A 67 0.26 -3.43 7.50
CA ILE A 67 -0.15 -2.87 6.21
C ILE A 67 -0.05 -1.36 6.32
N THR A 68 0.61 -0.72 5.37
CA THR A 68 0.65 0.74 5.29
C THR A 68 0.61 1.22 3.85
N ALA A 69 0.33 2.50 3.66
CA ALA A 69 0.42 3.18 2.38
C ALA A 69 1.56 4.20 2.39
N SER A 70 2.05 4.54 1.20
CA SER A 70 2.95 5.64 0.97
C SER A 70 2.59 6.33 -0.34
N GLN A 71 2.82 7.63 -0.41
CA GLN A 71 2.60 8.39 -1.63
C GLN A 71 3.79 8.22 -2.58
N VAL A 72 3.51 8.19 -3.87
CA VAL A 72 4.53 8.30 -4.92
C VAL A 72 4.97 9.76 -5.11
N GLY A 73 6.16 9.95 -5.68
CA GLY A 73 6.66 11.29 -6.03
C GLY A 73 5.72 12.01 -7.02
N ARG A 74 5.80 13.33 -7.09
CA ARG A 74 4.92 14.15 -7.93
C ARG A 74 5.04 13.82 -9.42
N ASP A 75 6.21 13.39 -9.86
CA ASP A 75 6.49 13.06 -11.26
C ASP A 75 5.75 11.80 -11.74
N ALA A 76 5.29 10.97 -10.81
CA ALA A 76 4.47 9.78 -11.09
C ALA A 76 2.95 10.05 -11.03
N LEU A 77 2.54 11.25 -10.65
CA LEU A 77 1.13 11.63 -10.67
C LEU A 77 0.65 11.69 -12.15
N ASP A 78 -0.48 11.08 -12.42
CA ASP A 78 -1.08 10.97 -13.76
C ASP A 78 -0.31 10.02 -14.74
N SER A 79 0.68 9.27 -14.25
CA SER A 79 1.30 8.22 -15.05
C SER A 79 0.37 7.02 -15.19
N SER A 80 0.27 6.50 -16.40
CA SER A 80 -0.47 5.25 -16.68
C SER A 80 0.28 4.00 -16.22
N ASP A 81 1.53 4.15 -15.76
CA ASP A 81 2.35 3.09 -15.19
C ASP A 81 3.24 3.64 -14.07
N ILE A 82 3.47 2.82 -13.07
CA ILE A 82 4.33 3.11 -11.92
C ILE A 82 5.41 2.02 -11.85
N ASN A 83 6.66 2.46 -11.68
CA ASN A 83 7.79 1.59 -11.47
C ASN A 83 8.39 1.81 -10.08
N LEU A 84 9.29 0.92 -9.66
CA LEU A 84 9.98 1.05 -8.36
C LEU A 84 10.75 2.38 -8.23
N GLN A 85 11.20 2.97 -9.34
CA GLN A 85 11.91 4.25 -9.36
C GLN A 85 11.01 5.45 -9.03
N ASP A 86 9.71 5.36 -9.34
CA ASP A 86 8.74 6.43 -9.09
C ASP A 86 8.40 6.56 -7.60
N VAL A 87 8.75 5.55 -6.80
CA VAL A 87 8.65 5.54 -5.33
C VAL A 87 9.94 6.11 -4.69
N SER A 88 10.63 7.02 -5.39
CA SER A 88 12.00 7.48 -5.04
C SER A 88 12.14 8.03 -3.63
N GLU A 89 11.18 8.79 -3.13
CA GLU A 89 11.17 9.27 -1.75
C GLU A 89 10.94 8.14 -0.73
N SER A 90 10.44 6.99 -1.19
CA SER A 90 10.12 5.82 -0.37
C SER A 90 10.96 4.58 -0.74
N MET A 91 12.08 4.74 -1.48
CA MET A 91 12.97 3.61 -1.81
C MET A 91 13.42 2.84 -0.56
N GLY A 92 13.63 3.53 0.56
CA GLY A 92 13.92 2.90 1.85
C GLY A 92 12.80 1.97 2.32
N LEU A 93 11.55 2.33 2.05
CA LEU A 93 10.38 1.50 2.34
C LEU A 93 10.41 0.22 1.49
N LEU A 94 10.70 0.34 0.18
CA LEU A 94 10.75 -0.81 -0.73
C LEU A 94 11.78 -1.87 -0.32
N HIS A 95 12.91 -1.46 0.25
CA HIS A 95 13.90 -2.42 0.77
C HIS A 95 13.38 -3.19 1.99
N THR A 96 12.49 -2.59 2.75
CA THR A 96 12.02 -3.11 4.05
C THR A 96 10.78 -3.99 3.91
N VAL A 97 9.82 -3.63 3.05
CA VAL A 97 8.56 -4.37 2.90
C VAL A 97 8.74 -5.71 2.18
N ASP A 98 7.89 -6.67 2.50
CA ASP A 98 7.86 -7.98 1.83
C ASP A 98 7.08 -7.90 0.51
N ASN A 99 5.96 -7.19 0.49
CA ASN A 99 5.14 -6.98 -0.68
C ASN A 99 4.87 -5.49 -0.88
N CYS A 100 4.85 -5.04 -2.13
CA CYS A 100 4.48 -3.68 -2.51
C CYS A 100 3.56 -3.70 -3.72
N LEU A 101 2.43 -3.03 -3.59
CA LEU A 101 1.43 -2.84 -4.63
C LEU A 101 1.40 -1.37 -5.03
N GLY A 102 1.47 -1.09 -6.32
CA GLY A 102 1.20 0.24 -6.88
C GLY A 102 -0.27 0.38 -7.24
N ILE A 103 -0.93 1.43 -6.78
CA ILE A 103 -2.30 1.78 -7.17
C ILE A 103 -2.22 2.93 -8.17
N ILE A 104 -2.69 2.70 -9.38
CA ILE A 104 -2.58 3.63 -10.51
C ILE A 104 -3.97 4.12 -10.88
N MET A 105 -4.14 5.44 -10.91
CA MET A 105 -5.37 6.09 -11.35
C MET A 105 -5.04 7.40 -12.06
N THR A 106 -5.29 7.45 -13.35
CA THR A 106 -5.23 8.68 -14.14
C THR A 106 -6.59 9.40 -14.15
N SER A 107 -6.61 10.62 -14.65
CA SER A 107 -7.85 11.40 -14.82
C SER A 107 -8.87 10.66 -15.71
N ASP A 108 -8.42 10.00 -16.78
CA ASP A 108 -9.28 9.21 -17.67
C ASP A 108 -9.85 7.97 -16.98
N MET A 109 -9.04 7.25 -16.19
CA MET A 109 -9.49 6.11 -15.41
C MET A 109 -10.52 6.49 -14.35
N ARG A 110 -10.45 7.72 -13.83
CA ARG A 110 -11.41 8.27 -12.88
C ARG A 110 -12.77 8.53 -13.51
N ILE A 111 -12.79 9.00 -14.76
CA ILE A 111 -14.02 9.12 -15.56
C ILE A 111 -14.54 7.71 -15.85
N GLY A 112 -13.66 6.82 -16.25
CA GLY A 112 -13.93 5.41 -16.51
C GLY A 112 -14.48 5.12 -17.89
N ASP A 113 -14.59 3.83 -18.20
CA ASP A 113 -15.21 3.38 -19.45
C ASP A 113 -16.73 3.44 -19.34
N ILE A 114 -17.39 3.68 -20.47
CA ILE A 114 -18.85 3.62 -20.54
C ILE A 114 -19.28 2.16 -20.71
N ASP A 115 -20.10 1.67 -19.80
CA ASP A 115 -20.65 0.30 -19.88
C ASP A 115 -21.80 0.19 -20.88
N GLU A 116 -22.30 -1.02 -21.12
CA GLU A 116 -23.39 -1.29 -22.05
C GLU A 116 -24.69 -0.54 -21.71
N THR A 117 -24.83 -0.07 -20.48
CA THR A 117 -25.98 0.72 -20.03
C THR A 117 -25.79 2.22 -20.18
N GLY A 118 -24.64 2.67 -20.72
CA GLY A 118 -24.27 4.07 -20.84
C GLY A 118 -23.75 4.71 -19.55
N LYS A 119 -23.43 3.91 -18.54
CA LYS A 119 -22.95 4.39 -17.26
C LYS A 119 -21.43 4.36 -17.19
N ALA A 120 -20.81 5.42 -16.69
CA ALA A 120 -19.39 5.48 -16.45
C ALA A 120 -18.96 4.51 -15.33
N GLN A 121 -17.94 3.71 -15.60
CA GLN A 121 -17.34 2.75 -14.69
C GLN A 121 -15.88 3.12 -14.40
N PRO A 122 -15.62 3.92 -13.35
CA PRO A 122 -14.26 4.23 -12.92
C PRO A 122 -13.48 2.96 -12.56
N TYR A 123 -12.17 3.01 -12.77
CA TYR A 123 -11.30 1.88 -12.47
C TYR A 123 -9.91 2.31 -12.01
N TYR A 124 -9.19 1.37 -11.42
CA TYR A 124 -7.78 1.46 -11.08
C TYR A 124 -7.01 0.33 -11.74
N TYR A 125 -5.73 0.53 -11.95
CA TYR A 125 -4.80 -0.58 -12.07
C TYR A 125 -4.09 -0.81 -10.76
N ILE A 126 -3.94 -2.09 -10.38
CA ILE A 126 -3.07 -2.51 -9.29
C ILE A 126 -1.89 -3.23 -9.92
N LYS A 127 -0.67 -2.78 -9.62
CA LYS A 127 0.58 -3.34 -10.12
C LYS A 127 1.37 -3.96 -8.98
N LEU A 128 1.86 -5.19 -9.19
CA LEU A 128 2.71 -5.88 -8.24
C LEU A 128 4.16 -5.38 -8.40
N LEU A 129 4.56 -4.39 -7.60
CA LEU A 129 5.89 -3.77 -7.68
C LEU A 129 6.97 -4.63 -7.01
N LYS A 130 6.63 -5.27 -5.90
CA LYS A 130 7.54 -6.17 -5.17
C LYS A 130 6.74 -7.30 -4.54
N ILE A 131 7.25 -8.51 -4.70
CA ILE A 131 6.79 -9.71 -4.00
C ILE A 131 8.04 -10.44 -3.54
N ARG A 132 8.16 -10.71 -2.23
CA ARG A 132 9.34 -11.39 -1.68
C ARG A 132 9.34 -12.87 -2.06
N GLU A 133 8.20 -13.52 -1.98
CA GLU A 133 8.00 -14.93 -2.30
C GLU A 133 7.02 -15.04 -3.46
N GLY A 134 7.53 -15.18 -4.68
CA GLY A 134 6.71 -15.31 -5.88
C GLY A 134 7.41 -14.80 -7.13
N GLU A 135 6.97 -15.28 -8.29
CA GLU A 135 7.56 -14.98 -9.60
C GLU A 135 6.86 -13.84 -10.34
N ASN A 136 5.64 -13.46 -9.93
CA ASN A 136 4.77 -12.53 -10.66
C ASN A 136 5.07 -11.06 -10.34
N ARG A 137 6.30 -10.60 -10.62
CA ARG A 137 6.63 -9.17 -10.58
C ARG A 137 6.07 -8.48 -11.82
N ASP A 138 5.77 -7.18 -11.67
CA ASP A 138 5.25 -6.32 -12.75
C ASP A 138 3.88 -6.71 -13.33
N THR A 139 3.21 -7.71 -12.75
CA THR A 139 1.84 -8.01 -13.12
C THR A 139 0.92 -6.84 -12.77
N LYS A 140 0.11 -6.43 -13.74
CA LYS A 140 -0.83 -5.31 -13.62
C LYS A 140 -2.25 -5.84 -13.90
N PHE A 141 -3.18 -5.57 -13.02
CA PHE A 141 -4.56 -5.97 -13.20
C PHE A 141 -5.53 -4.83 -12.90
N ARG A 142 -6.66 -4.84 -13.58
CA ARG A 142 -7.69 -3.81 -13.45
C ARG A 142 -8.70 -4.19 -12.38
N VAL A 143 -9.09 -3.21 -11.57
CA VAL A 143 -10.22 -3.29 -10.64
C VAL A 143 -11.18 -2.15 -10.90
N ASN A 144 -12.47 -2.43 -10.99
CA ASN A 144 -13.50 -1.40 -11.11
C ASN A 144 -13.75 -0.76 -9.74
N ALA A 145 -14.00 0.54 -9.73
CA ALA A 145 -14.25 1.31 -8.52
C ALA A 145 -15.69 1.80 -8.47
N ASN A 146 -16.33 1.62 -7.34
CA ASN A 146 -17.61 2.26 -7.03
C ASN A 146 -17.38 3.22 -5.86
N PHE A 147 -17.16 4.50 -6.18
CA PHE A 147 -16.87 5.51 -5.17
C PHE A 147 -18.01 5.76 -4.21
N SER A 148 -19.28 5.66 -4.67
CA SER A 148 -20.43 5.89 -3.80
C SER A 148 -20.61 4.78 -2.74
N LYS A 149 -20.10 3.59 -3.03
CA LYS A 149 -20.15 2.44 -2.10
C LYS A 149 -18.80 2.12 -1.48
N MET A 150 -17.74 2.89 -1.78
CA MET A 150 -16.37 2.62 -1.31
C MET A 150 -15.94 1.16 -1.58
N LYS A 151 -16.24 0.66 -2.78
CA LYS A 151 -16.06 -0.75 -3.12
C LYS A 151 -15.27 -0.94 -4.40
N PHE A 152 -14.33 -1.89 -4.38
CA PHE A 152 -13.70 -2.45 -5.58
C PHE A 152 -14.43 -3.72 -6.01
N THR A 153 -14.52 -3.92 -7.33
CA THR A 153 -15.07 -5.13 -7.93
C THR A 153 -14.16 -5.59 -9.05
N GLU A 154 -14.03 -6.89 -9.21
CA GLU A 154 -13.32 -7.44 -10.38
C GLU A 154 -14.03 -7.03 -11.67
N LYS A 155 -13.26 -6.83 -12.75
CA LYS A 155 -13.83 -6.74 -14.08
C LYS A 155 -14.25 -8.17 -14.45
N THR A 156 -15.49 -8.38 -14.84
CA THR A 156 -16.08 -9.73 -15.11
C THR A 156 -15.50 -10.42 -16.36
N ASP A 157 -14.54 -9.80 -17.06
CA ASP A 157 -13.84 -10.37 -18.21
C ASP A 157 -12.72 -11.33 -17.77
N THR A 158 -13.07 -12.38 -17.04
CA THR A 158 -12.16 -13.32 -16.37
C THR A 158 -11.59 -14.40 -17.31
N ILE A 159 -11.45 -14.16 -18.60
CA ILE A 159 -10.97 -15.23 -19.52
C ILE A 159 -9.44 -15.19 -19.74
N ASP A 160 -8.75 -14.08 -19.48
CA ASP A 160 -7.33 -13.97 -19.84
C ASP A 160 -6.30 -14.19 -18.71
N MET A 161 -6.72 -14.22 -17.43
CA MET A 161 -5.75 -14.40 -16.34
C MET A 161 -5.31 -15.86 -16.11
N LEU A 162 -6.06 -16.84 -16.56
CA LEU A 162 -5.71 -18.25 -16.34
C LEU A 162 -4.79 -18.84 -17.42
N SER A 163 -4.54 -18.13 -18.51
CA SER A 163 -3.63 -18.59 -19.57
C SER A 163 -2.14 -18.41 -19.25
N HIS A 164 -1.80 -17.63 -18.22
CA HIS A 164 -0.42 -17.36 -17.80
C HIS A 164 0.04 -18.20 -16.61
N PHE A 165 -0.82 -19.11 -16.11
CA PHE A 165 -0.50 -20.04 -15.01
C PHE A 165 -0.27 -21.48 -15.48
N ARG A 166 0.19 -21.68 -16.74
CA ARG A 166 0.64 -22.98 -17.22
C ARG A 166 2.11 -22.98 -17.58
#